data_6da4764e8d422ad1e3f5b82271bd35a7
#
_entry.id   6da4764e8d422ad1e3f5b82271bd35a7
#
_cell.length_a   1.000
_cell.length_b   1.000
_cell.length_c   1.000
_cell.angle_alpha   90.00
_cell.angle_beta   90.00
_cell.angle_gamma   90.00
#
_symmetry.space_group_name_H-M   'P 1'
#
loop_
_entity.id
_entity.type
_entity.pdbx_description
1 polymer ?
#
loop_
_entity_poly.entity_id
_entity_poly.type
_entity_poly.pdbx_seq_one_letter_code
_entity_poly.pdbx_strand_id
1 'polypeptide(L)'
;MKKIYYPAFVDKDADSDFGVSFPDFPGCVSAGETLEDALIGAQEALSGHVALMVADGDVLPRPTSLEKVAAEKEASTVAITLVPVVLPGRARRVIALPPAQQERSRSARVTRRSR
;
A
#
# COMPACT_ATOMS: atom_id res chain seq x y z
N MET A 1 -12.30 -16.56 -3.01
CA MET A 1 -11.56 -15.42 -2.50
C MET A 1 -10.88 -14.67 -3.63
N LYS A 2 -10.75 -13.38 -3.47
CA LYS A 2 -10.19 -12.54 -4.49
C LYS A 2 -8.80 -12.06 -4.07
N LYS A 3 -7.89 -12.00 -5.03
CA LYS A 3 -6.54 -11.52 -4.78
C LYS A 3 -6.34 -10.23 -5.57
N ILE A 4 -5.82 -9.22 -4.92
CA ILE A 4 -5.52 -7.94 -5.55
C ILE A 4 -4.04 -7.64 -5.34
N TYR A 5 -3.39 -7.09 -6.36
CA TYR A 5 -1.98 -6.71 -6.31
C TYR A 5 -1.88 -5.20 -6.23
N TYR A 6 -1.21 -4.70 -5.21
CA TYR A 6 -0.98 -3.27 -5.05
C TYR A 6 0.47 -2.95 -5.29
N PRO A 7 0.75 -1.84 -5.98
CA PRO A 7 2.14 -1.46 -6.24
C PRO A 7 2.79 -0.93 -4.98
N ALA A 8 4.09 -1.18 -4.88
CA ALA A 8 4.88 -0.72 -3.75
C ALA A 8 6.23 -0.24 -4.22
N PHE A 9 6.73 0.81 -3.57
CA PHE A 9 8.10 1.26 -3.77
C PHE A 9 9.02 0.49 -2.84
N VAL A 10 10.15 0.06 -3.37
CA VAL A 10 11.24 -0.49 -2.55
C VAL A 10 12.34 0.55 -2.55
N ASP A 11 12.68 1.04 -1.38
CA ASP A 11 13.68 2.08 -1.23
C ASP A 11 14.87 1.54 -0.47
N LYS A 12 16.07 2.05 -0.79
CA LYS A 12 17.30 1.64 -0.14
C LYS A 12 18.33 2.74 -0.27
N ASP A 13 18.88 3.14 0.86
CA ASP A 13 20.03 4.02 0.90
C ASP A 13 21.24 3.21 1.29
N ALA A 14 22.43 3.83 1.16
CA ALA A 14 23.69 3.09 1.35
C ALA A 14 23.76 2.43 2.73
N ASP A 15 23.32 3.13 3.75
CA ASP A 15 23.45 2.65 5.12
C ASP A 15 22.11 2.30 5.76
N SER A 16 21.08 2.07 4.95
CA SER A 16 19.77 1.79 5.51
C SER A 16 19.35 0.36 5.22
N ASP A 17 18.29 -0.07 5.91
CA ASP A 17 17.58 -1.27 5.53
C ASP A 17 16.79 -1.01 4.26
N PHE A 18 16.25 -2.09 3.68
CA PHE A 18 15.26 -1.96 2.62
C PHE A 18 13.97 -1.47 3.24
N GLY A 19 13.33 -0.49 2.59
CA GLY A 19 12.03 -0.02 3.00
C GLY A 19 11.01 -0.27 1.91
N VAL A 20 9.77 -0.56 2.31
CA VAL A 20 8.67 -0.77 1.36
C VAL A 20 7.53 0.13 1.78
N SER A 21 6.97 0.85 0.80
CA SER A 21 5.83 1.71 1.06
C SER A 21 4.80 1.54 -0.04
N PHE A 22 3.54 1.80 0.29
CA PHE A 22 2.43 1.62 -0.64
C PHE A 22 1.81 2.96 -0.95
N PRO A 23 1.89 3.42 -2.21
CA PRO A 23 1.26 4.71 -2.55
C PRO A 23 -0.25 4.71 -2.33
N ASP A 24 -0.91 3.56 -2.45
CA ASP A 24 -2.36 3.49 -2.26
C ASP A 24 -2.78 3.41 -0.80
N PHE A 25 -1.84 3.16 0.11
CA PHE A 25 -2.14 3.03 1.55
C PHE A 25 -1.12 3.83 2.34
N PRO A 26 -1.30 5.15 2.46
CA PRO A 26 -0.36 5.96 3.24
C PRO A 26 -0.25 5.45 4.67
N GLY A 27 0.97 5.35 5.16
CA GLY A 27 1.22 4.83 6.48
C GLY A 27 1.42 3.32 6.54
N CYS A 28 1.16 2.61 5.46
CA CYS A 28 1.41 1.18 5.39
C CYS A 28 2.84 0.98 4.88
N VAL A 29 3.76 0.66 5.78
CA VAL A 29 5.18 0.57 5.44
C VAL A 29 5.77 -0.65 6.09
N SER A 30 6.92 -1.08 5.54
CA SER A 30 7.68 -2.19 6.07
C SER A 30 9.17 -1.91 5.90
N ALA A 31 9.99 -2.64 6.64
CA ALA A 31 11.44 -2.55 6.51
C ALA A 31 12.05 -3.90 6.84
N GLY A 32 13.24 -4.15 6.30
CA GLY A 32 13.97 -5.37 6.58
C GLY A 32 15.42 -5.25 6.15
N GLU A 33 16.28 -6.02 6.78
CA GLU A 33 17.70 -6.01 6.44
C GLU A 33 17.95 -6.58 5.04
N THR A 34 17.12 -7.53 4.63
CA THR A 34 17.18 -8.08 3.29
C THR A 34 15.94 -7.70 2.53
N LEU A 35 16.01 -7.78 1.20
CA LEU A 35 14.86 -7.52 0.37
C LEU A 35 13.73 -8.49 0.70
N GLU A 36 14.07 -9.77 0.89
CA GLU A 36 13.04 -10.76 1.22
C GLU A 36 12.33 -10.43 2.51
N ASP A 37 13.09 -10.05 3.55
CA ASP A 37 12.47 -9.70 4.82
C ASP A 37 11.56 -8.50 4.69
N ALA A 38 12.00 -7.51 3.93
CA ALA A 38 11.18 -6.30 3.72
C ALA A 38 9.89 -6.64 2.99
N LEU A 39 9.96 -7.53 1.98
CA LEU A 39 8.78 -7.89 1.21
C LEU A 39 7.82 -8.78 2.02
N ILE A 40 8.36 -9.69 2.83
CA ILE A 40 7.50 -10.49 3.71
C ILE A 40 6.76 -9.57 4.67
N GLY A 41 7.49 -8.64 5.28
CA GLY A 41 6.88 -7.68 6.17
C GLY A 41 5.86 -6.79 5.48
N ALA A 42 6.13 -6.41 4.23
CA ALA A 42 5.22 -5.59 3.45
C ALA A 42 3.90 -6.34 3.20
N GLN A 43 3.99 -7.62 2.87
CA GLN A 43 2.79 -8.41 2.64
C GLN A 43 1.96 -8.52 3.91
N GLU A 44 2.62 -8.74 5.04
CA GLU A 44 1.92 -8.82 6.32
C GLU A 44 1.29 -7.48 6.67
N ALA A 45 2.02 -6.39 6.48
CA ALA A 45 1.51 -5.06 6.80
C ALA A 45 0.31 -4.71 5.93
N LEU A 46 0.40 -5.02 4.64
CA LEU A 46 -0.71 -4.72 3.73
C LEU A 46 -1.93 -5.56 4.09
N SER A 47 -1.72 -6.85 4.36
CA SER A 47 -2.84 -7.73 4.73
C SER A 47 -3.53 -7.24 5.99
N GLY A 48 -2.76 -6.83 7.00
CA GLY A 48 -3.34 -6.32 8.23
C GLY A 48 -4.08 -5.00 8.00
N HIS A 49 -3.49 -4.12 7.20
CA HIS A 49 -4.12 -2.83 6.91
C HIS A 49 -5.44 -3.01 6.17
N VAL A 50 -5.45 -3.88 5.16
CA VAL A 50 -6.65 -4.14 4.39
C VAL A 50 -7.71 -4.81 5.26
N ALA A 51 -7.30 -5.78 6.10
CA ALA A 51 -8.26 -6.44 6.98
C ALA A 51 -8.94 -5.45 7.91
N LEU A 52 -8.18 -4.49 8.42
CA LEU A 52 -8.74 -3.47 9.30
C LEU A 52 -9.70 -2.57 8.55
N MET A 53 -9.35 -2.18 7.32
CA MET A 53 -10.25 -1.36 6.51
C MET A 53 -11.56 -2.09 6.23
N VAL A 54 -11.46 -3.37 5.89
CA VAL A 54 -12.67 -4.17 5.62
C VAL A 54 -13.53 -4.26 6.87
N ALA A 55 -12.90 -4.50 8.03
CA ALA A 55 -13.64 -4.59 9.29
C ALA A 55 -14.33 -3.25 9.62
N ASP A 56 -13.71 -2.15 9.26
CA ASP A 56 -14.27 -0.82 9.50
C ASP A 56 -15.32 -0.42 8.46
N GLY A 57 -15.53 -1.24 7.44
CA GLY A 57 -16.46 -0.90 6.38
C GLY A 57 -15.90 0.10 5.38
N ASP A 58 -14.60 0.34 5.40
CA ASP A 58 -13.96 1.23 4.47
C ASP A 58 -13.93 0.64 3.07
N VAL A 59 -13.96 1.52 2.08
CA VAL A 59 -13.82 1.12 0.69
C VAL A 59 -12.33 1.05 0.36
N LEU A 60 -11.92 -0.04 -0.28
CA LEU A 60 -10.52 -0.21 -0.65
C LEU A 60 -10.21 0.59 -1.92
N PRO A 61 -9.03 1.18 -2.00
CA PRO A 61 -8.65 1.91 -3.21
C PRO A 61 -8.38 0.96 -4.36
N ARG A 62 -8.57 1.44 -5.57
CA ARG A 62 -8.16 0.72 -6.76
C ARG A 62 -6.65 0.85 -6.88
N PRO A 63 -5.94 -0.24 -7.21
CA PRO A 63 -4.48 -0.13 -7.36
C PRO A 63 -4.10 0.90 -8.42
N THR A 64 -3.14 1.75 -8.07
CA THR A 64 -2.60 2.71 -9.01
C THR A 64 -1.80 1.97 -10.07
N SER A 65 -1.85 2.45 -11.32
CA SER A 65 -1.14 1.80 -12.41
C SER A 65 0.37 1.88 -12.20
N LEU A 66 1.09 0.89 -12.73
CA LEU A 66 2.53 0.89 -12.62
C LEU A 66 3.17 2.10 -13.29
N GLU A 67 2.58 2.55 -14.40
CA GLU A 67 3.11 3.72 -15.09
C GLU A 67 3.07 4.95 -14.21
N LYS A 68 1.95 5.14 -13.52
CA LYS A 68 1.81 6.30 -12.66
C LYS A 68 2.72 6.19 -11.45
N VAL A 69 2.83 5.00 -10.87
CA VAL A 69 3.72 4.79 -9.73
C VAL A 69 5.16 5.02 -10.13
N ALA A 70 5.56 4.54 -11.31
CA ALA A 70 6.92 4.73 -11.78
C ALA A 70 7.26 6.19 -11.95
N ALA A 71 6.29 7.01 -12.34
CA ALA A 71 6.51 8.44 -12.51
C ALA A 71 6.75 9.15 -11.18
N GLU A 72 6.34 8.54 -10.08
CA GLU A 72 6.46 9.15 -8.75
C GLU A 72 7.64 8.62 -7.94
N LYS A 73 8.45 7.74 -8.51
CA LYS A 73 9.55 7.17 -7.76
C LYS A 73 10.59 8.22 -7.43
N GLU A 74 11.27 8.02 -6.31
CA GLU A 74 12.29 8.93 -5.84
C GLU A 74 13.68 8.37 -6.07
N ALA A 75 14.71 9.17 -5.75
CA ALA A 75 16.08 8.75 -5.98
C ALA A 75 16.44 7.50 -5.19
N SER A 76 15.86 7.32 -4.00
CA SER A 76 16.13 6.17 -3.17
C SER A 76 15.39 4.91 -3.63
N THR A 77 14.46 5.04 -4.57
CA THR A 77 13.66 3.91 -5.03
C THR A 77 14.51 3.00 -5.92
N VAL A 78 14.73 1.78 -5.47
CA VAL A 78 15.54 0.82 -6.22
C VAL A 78 14.68 -0.16 -7.00
N ALA A 79 13.39 -0.27 -6.69
CA ALA A 79 12.49 -1.15 -7.41
C ALA A 79 11.05 -0.79 -7.13
N ILE A 80 10.18 -1.20 -8.02
CA ILE A 80 8.73 -1.14 -7.83
C ILE A 80 8.23 -2.57 -7.97
N THR A 81 7.41 -3.00 -7.04
CA THR A 81 6.92 -4.37 -7.06
C THR A 81 5.42 -4.37 -6.81
N LEU A 82 4.80 -5.49 -7.12
CA LEU A 82 3.38 -5.70 -6.83
C LEU A 82 3.30 -6.65 -5.65
N VAL A 83 2.50 -6.27 -4.65
CA VAL A 83 2.33 -7.08 -3.45
C VAL A 83 0.89 -7.56 -3.41
N PRO A 84 0.67 -8.87 -3.34
CA PRO A 84 -0.68 -9.40 -3.35
C PRO A 84 -1.31 -9.34 -1.95
N VAL A 85 -2.61 -9.15 -1.95
CA VAL A 85 -3.39 -9.31 -0.73
C VAL A 85 -4.64 -10.11 -1.08
N VAL A 86 -4.97 -11.06 -0.20
CA VAL A 86 -6.16 -11.88 -0.36
C VAL A 86 -7.29 -11.20 0.40
N LEU A 87 -8.39 -10.96 -0.30
CA LEU A 87 -9.53 -10.29 0.32
C LEU A 87 -10.44 -11.33 0.95
N PRO A 88 -10.99 -11.03 2.14
CA PRO A 88 -12.01 -11.91 2.72
C PRO A 88 -13.25 -11.91 1.86
N GLY A 89 -14.04 -12.99 1.98
CA GLY A 89 -15.21 -13.16 1.13
C GLY A 89 -16.24 -12.06 1.29
N ARG A 90 -16.25 -11.38 2.43
CA ARG A 90 -17.20 -10.31 2.69
C ARG A 90 -16.66 -8.93 2.34
N ALA A 91 -15.47 -8.85 1.75
CA ALA A 91 -14.88 -7.57 1.44
C ALA A 91 -15.75 -6.81 0.45
N ARG A 92 -15.86 -5.51 0.67
CA ARG A 92 -16.56 -4.66 -0.26
C ARG A 92 -15.77 -4.54 -1.55
N ARG A 93 -16.47 -4.19 -2.61
CA ARG A 93 -15.81 -4.03 -3.88
C ARG A 93 -14.77 -2.92 -3.81
N VAL A 94 -13.78 -3.02 -4.67
CA VAL A 94 -12.79 -1.98 -4.86
C VAL A 94 -13.42 -0.90 -5.72
N ILE A 95 -13.35 0.34 -5.29
CA ILE A 95 -13.95 1.46 -6.00
C ILE A 95 -12.88 2.18 -6.82
N ALA A 96 -13.22 2.45 -8.09
CA ALA A 96 -12.33 3.17 -8.98
C ALA A 96 -12.55 4.67 -8.83
N LEU A 97 -12.03 5.23 -7.76
CA LEU A 97 -12.11 6.67 -7.56
C LEU A 97 -11.01 7.38 -8.31
N PRO A 98 -11.27 8.61 -8.78
CA PRO A 98 -10.18 9.41 -9.34
C PRO A 98 -9.10 9.63 -8.30
N PRO A 99 -7.84 9.72 -8.71
CA PRO A 99 -6.75 9.86 -7.74
C PRO A 99 -6.92 11.03 -6.78
N ALA A 100 -7.43 12.16 -7.26
CA ALA A 100 -7.63 13.32 -6.40
C ALA A 100 -8.64 13.03 -5.29
N GLN A 101 -9.72 12.32 -5.62
CA GLN A 101 -10.72 11.96 -4.63
C GLN A 101 -10.18 10.94 -3.64
N GLN A 102 -9.38 10.00 -4.13
CA GLN A 102 -8.76 9.04 -3.24
C GLN A 102 -7.86 9.72 -2.22
N GLU A 103 -7.08 10.68 -2.68
CA GLU A 103 -6.18 11.40 -1.79
C GLU A 103 -6.97 12.18 -0.73
N ARG A 104 -8.02 12.85 -1.15
CA ARG A 104 -8.82 13.60 -0.18
C ARG A 104 -9.49 12.67 0.83
N SER A 105 -10.01 11.55 0.37
CA SER A 105 -10.65 10.60 1.27
C SER A 105 -9.67 10.07 2.29
N ARG A 106 -8.46 9.74 1.84
CA ARG A 106 -7.46 9.21 2.75
C ARG A 106 -6.99 10.27 3.73
N SER A 107 -6.84 11.51 3.30
CA SER A 107 -6.45 12.59 4.18
C SER A 107 -7.50 12.81 5.27
N ALA A 108 -8.76 12.84 4.89
CA ALA A 108 -9.83 13.02 5.87
C ALA A 108 -9.86 11.88 6.88
N ARG A 109 -9.67 10.66 6.39
CA ARG A 109 -9.68 9.50 7.25
C ARG A 109 -8.52 9.51 8.22
N VAL A 110 -7.35 9.85 7.74
CA VAL A 110 -6.18 9.96 8.61
C VAL A 110 -6.41 11.02 9.68
N THR A 111 -6.98 12.15 9.30
CA THR A 111 -7.25 13.21 10.26
C THR A 111 -8.17 12.72 11.36
N ARG A 112 -9.23 12.00 11.00
CA ARG A 112 -10.14 11.48 12.00
C ARG A 112 -9.47 10.49 12.93
N ARG A 113 -8.59 9.66 12.40
CA ARG A 113 -7.89 8.68 13.22
C ARG A 113 -6.87 9.29 14.15
N SER A 114 -6.37 10.46 13.80
CA SER A 114 -5.39 11.14 14.63
C SER A 114 -5.97 11.63 15.94
N ARG A 115 -7.27 11.70 16.02
CA ARG A 115 -7.91 12.11 17.27
C ARG A 115 -8.11 10.90 18.18
#